data_f50fb681283dbc007f8686e6bb4d260e
#
_entry.id   f50fb681283dbc007f8686e6bb4d260e
#
_cell.length_a   1.000
_cell.length_b   1.000
_cell.length_c   1.000
_cell.angle_alpha   90.00
_cell.angle_beta   90.00
_cell.angle_gamma   90.00
#
_symmetry.space_group_name_H-M   'P 1'
#
loop_
_entity.id
_entity.type
_entity.pdbx_description
1 polymer ?
#
loop_
_entity_poly.entity_id
_entity_poly.type
_entity_poly.pdbx_seq_one_letter_code
_entity_poly.pdbx_strand_id
1 'polypeptide(L)'
;MHITNPPSTTVKEQIDELNNEIRVKIAPSKIQGCGAFALRDLKEGDKLYIKPETTRKWYSVPYERFNEIRPEIRELIFDRWASVVNGSLFQSPNDDAWPLVFVNHSNNPNYDPVTDCALKDIKKGEEVTENYRRMLNAGQIYKFL
;
A
#
# COMPACT_ATOMS: atom_id res chain seq x y z
N MET A 1 -10.41 18.41 -16.10
CA MET A 1 -10.44 17.46 -14.97
C MET A 1 -11.41 17.97 -13.92
N HIS A 2 -12.26 17.11 -13.44
CA HIS A 2 -13.26 17.48 -12.45
C HIS A 2 -12.86 16.92 -11.08
N ILE A 3 -12.49 17.82 -10.16
CA ILE A 3 -12.15 17.43 -8.79
C ILE A 3 -13.32 17.87 -7.92
N THR A 4 -14.16 16.89 -7.57
CA THR A 4 -15.39 17.18 -6.84
C THR A 4 -15.20 17.25 -5.33
N ASN A 5 -14.14 16.61 -4.81
CA ASN A 5 -13.91 16.55 -3.37
C ASN A 5 -12.45 16.86 -3.06
N PRO A 6 -12.08 18.14 -3.00
CA PRO A 6 -10.76 18.46 -2.46
C PRO A 6 -10.69 17.95 -1.03
N PRO A 7 -9.50 17.54 -0.56
CA PRO A 7 -9.34 17.08 0.81
C PRO A 7 -9.84 18.13 1.80
N SER A 8 -10.74 17.75 2.71
CA SER A 8 -11.23 18.64 3.78
C SER A 8 -10.27 18.68 4.97
N THR A 9 -9.25 17.83 4.97
CA THR A 9 -8.25 17.73 6.02
C THR A 9 -7.10 18.71 5.79
N THR A 10 -6.38 19.03 6.85
CA THR A 10 -5.21 19.89 6.75
C THR A 10 -4.08 19.23 5.97
N VAL A 11 -3.14 20.03 5.51
CA VAL A 11 -1.94 19.52 4.82
C VAL A 11 -1.15 18.59 5.75
N LYS A 12 -1.01 18.96 7.02
CA LYS A 12 -0.32 18.12 8.01
C LYS A 12 -0.99 16.75 8.16
N GLU A 13 -2.32 16.74 8.26
CA GLU A 13 -3.07 15.47 8.36
C GLU A 13 -2.86 14.61 7.12
N GLN A 14 -2.83 15.20 5.94
CA GLN A 14 -2.59 14.49 4.70
C GLN A 14 -1.17 13.90 4.65
N ILE A 15 -0.17 14.66 5.07
CA ILE A 15 1.21 14.19 5.13
C ILE A 15 1.33 13.04 6.13
N ASP A 16 0.72 13.16 7.29
CA ASP A 16 0.74 12.11 8.32
C ASP A 16 0.07 10.83 7.81
N GLU A 17 -1.05 10.95 7.10
CA GLU A 17 -1.73 9.81 6.49
C GLU A 17 -0.83 9.11 5.46
N LEU A 18 -0.21 9.88 4.56
CA LEU A 18 0.70 9.34 3.57
C LEU A 18 1.87 8.59 4.22
N ASN A 19 2.46 9.19 5.24
CA ASN A 19 3.64 8.63 5.89
C ASN A 19 3.35 7.38 6.73
N ASN A 20 2.17 7.30 7.34
CA ASN A 20 1.85 6.24 8.29
C ASN A 20 1.08 5.08 7.67
N GLU A 21 0.25 5.33 6.67
CA GLU A 21 -0.69 4.35 6.17
C GLU A 21 -0.27 3.64 4.89
N ILE A 22 0.61 4.24 4.12
CA ILE A 22 1.08 3.64 2.88
C ILE A 22 2.36 2.87 3.16
N ARG A 23 2.24 1.55 3.26
CA ARG A 23 3.32 0.67 3.72
C ARG A 23 3.77 -0.35 2.69
N VAL A 24 2.99 -0.53 1.62
CA VAL A 24 3.27 -1.51 0.56
C VAL A 24 3.06 -0.89 -0.81
N LYS A 25 3.73 -1.46 -1.80
CA LYS A 25 3.57 -1.06 -3.20
C LYS A 25 3.45 -2.29 -4.09
N ILE A 26 2.94 -2.10 -5.30
CA ILE A 26 2.90 -3.13 -6.33
C ILE A 26 4.21 -3.05 -7.13
N ALA A 27 4.82 -4.19 -7.38
CA ALA A 27 6.02 -4.28 -8.20
C ALA A 27 6.10 -5.67 -8.86
N PRO A 28 6.94 -5.85 -9.89
CA PRO A 28 7.14 -7.17 -10.48
C PRO A 28 7.65 -8.16 -9.44
N SER A 29 7.08 -9.37 -9.45
CA SER A 29 7.41 -10.42 -8.49
C SER A 29 8.29 -11.49 -9.13
N LYS A 30 9.18 -12.07 -8.34
CA LYS A 30 9.95 -13.24 -8.74
C LYS A 30 9.13 -14.53 -8.61
N ILE A 31 8.02 -14.46 -7.87
CA ILE A 31 7.14 -15.61 -7.67
C ILE A 31 6.21 -15.74 -8.87
N GLN A 32 5.43 -14.70 -9.15
CA GLN A 32 4.48 -14.68 -10.27
C GLN A 32 4.01 -13.26 -10.51
N GLY A 33 4.03 -12.81 -11.76
CA GLY A 33 3.45 -11.53 -12.20
C GLY A 33 3.87 -10.35 -11.34
N CYS A 34 2.88 -9.66 -10.80
CA CYS A 34 3.08 -8.59 -9.82
C CYS A 34 2.91 -9.12 -8.41
N GLY A 35 3.55 -8.46 -7.46
CA GLY A 35 3.41 -8.74 -6.05
C GLY A 35 3.33 -7.47 -5.24
N ALA A 36 3.17 -7.62 -3.94
CA ALA A 36 3.19 -6.52 -2.98
C ALA A 36 4.53 -6.53 -2.24
N PHE A 37 5.12 -5.35 -2.10
CA PHE A 37 6.46 -5.19 -1.52
C PHE A 37 6.45 -4.14 -0.42
N ALA A 38 7.16 -4.40 0.67
CA ALA A 38 7.25 -3.48 1.79
C ALA A 38 8.00 -2.21 1.40
N LEU A 39 7.41 -1.05 1.70
CA LEU A 39 8.03 0.25 1.47
C LEU A 39 9.00 0.65 2.58
N ARG A 40 8.89 -0.01 3.72
CA ARG A 40 9.71 0.24 4.90
C ARG A 40 9.86 -1.05 5.69
N ASP A 41 10.74 -1.04 6.70
CA ASP A 41 10.84 -2.15 7.63
C ASP A 41 9.55 -2.23 8.46
N LEU A 42 8.98 -3.42 8.53
CA LEU A 42 7.80 -3.72 9.32
C LEU A 42 8.16 -4.76 10.37
N LYS A 43 7.60 -4.62 11.55
CA LYS A 43 7.81 -5.55 12.65
C LYS A 43 6.69 -6.57 12.71
N GLU A 44 7.00 -7.75 13.25
CA GLU A 44 5.96 -8.73 13.57
C GLU A 44 4.80 -8.07 14.32
N GLY A 45 3.59 -8.29 13.85
CA GLY A 45 2.39 -7.69 14.42
C GLY A 45 1.98 -6.36 13.85
N ASP A 46 2.86 -5.70 13.07
CA ASP A 46 2.48 -4.45 12.41
C ASP A 46 1.42 -4.69 11.36
N LYS A 47 0.47 -3.78 11.26
CA LYS A 47 -0.51 -3.80 10.18
C LYS A 47 0.15 -3.38 8.87
N LEU A 48 -0.13 -4.13 7.80
CA LEU A 48 0.35 -3.81 6.47
C LEU A 48 -0.57 -2.84 5.76
N TYR A 49 -1.84 -2.88 6.10
CA TYR A 49 -2.82 -1.97 5.53
C TYR A 49 -3.61 -1.31 6.65
N ILE A 50 -3.59 -0.01 6.66
CA ILE A 50 -4.44 0.79 7.52
C ILE A 50 -5.40 1.52 6.60
N LYS A 51 -6.68 1.15 6.67
CA LYS A 51 -7.69 1.81 5.86
C LYS A 51 -7.91 3.21 6.40
N PRO A 52 -7.70 4.26 5.59
CA PRO A 52 -7.99 5.63 6.02
C PRO A 52 -9.46 5.75 6.39
N GLU A 53 -9.76 6.53 7.43
CA GLU A 53 -11.15 6.79 7.83
C GLU A 53 -11.94 7.43 6.69
N THR A 54 -11.25 8.20 5.86
CA THR A 54 -11.84 8.78 4.66
C THR A 54 -11.26 8.07 3.44
N THR A 55 -12.12 7.58 2.56
CA THR A 55 -11.71 7.05 1.25
C THR A 55 -11.18 8.22 0.42
N ARG A 56 -9.94 8.59 0.67
CA ARG A 56 -9.35 9.71 -0.03
C ARG A 56 -8.69 9.22 -1.31
N LYS A 57 -9.15 9.79 -2.43
CA LYS A 57 -8.56 9.51 -3.73
C LYS A 57 -7.59 10.61 -4.16
N TRP A 58 -7.71 11.78 -3.57
CA TRP A 58 -6.91 12.95 -3.92
C TRP A 58 -6.22 13.54 -2.71
N TYR A 59 -4.98 13.93 -2.91
CA TYR A 59 -4.19 14.65 -1.92
C TYR A 59 -3.78 16.00 -2.50
N SER A 60 -3.80 17.04 -1.68
CA SER A 60 -3.33 18.37 -2.05
C SER A 60 -2.26 18.78 -1.05
N VAL A 61 -1.01 18.61 -1.44
CA VAL A 61 0.15 18.97 -0.62
C VAL A 61 1.02 19.92 -1.42
N PRO A 62 1.27 21.14 -0.93
CA PRO A 62 2.14 22.08 -1.63
C PRO A 62 3.51 21.47 -1.89
N TYR A 63 4.04 21.71 -3.08
CA TYR A 63 5.31 21.12 -3.49
C TYR A 63 6.46 21.45 -2.51
N GLU A 64 6.44 22.65 -1.93
CA GLU A 64 7.43 23.10 -0.95
C GLU A 64 7.43 22.23 0.33
N ARG A 65 6.37 21.49 0.58
CA ARG A 65 6.23 20.63 1.76
C ARG A 65 6.44 19.15 1.44
N PHE A 66 6.79 18.79 0.23
CA PHE A 66 7.03 17.41 -0.16
C PHE A 66 8.18 16.76 0.62
N ASN A 67 9.12 17.55 1.11
CA ASN A 67 10.20 17.05 1.94
C ASN A 67 9.73 16.45 3.27
N GLU A 68 8.49 16.74 3.68
CA GLU A 68 7.88 16.16 4.88
C GLU A 68 7.26 14.79 4.61
N ILE A 69 7.10 14.42 3.34
CA ILE A 69 6.65 13.10 2.92
C ILE A 69 7.86 12.18 2.88
N ARG A 70 7.71 10.94 3.38
CA ARG A 70 8.79 9.96 3.38
C ARG A 70 9.32 9.74 1.96
N PRO A 71 10.64 9.57 1.78
CA PRO A 71 11.23 9.43 0.44
C PRO A 71 10.61 8.30 -0.39
N GLU A 72 10.36 7.15 0.22
CA GLU A 72 9.76 6.01 -0.47
C GLU A 72 8.34 6.29 -0.95
N ILE A 73 7.61 7.13 -0.24
CA ILE A 73 6.27 7.55 -0.65
C ILE A 73 6.35 8.59 -1.77
N ARG A 74 7.32 9.49 -1.70
CA ARG A 74 7.54 10.47 -2.79
C ARG A 74 7.85 9.76 -4.11
N GLU A 75 8.71 8.75 -4.07
CA GLU A 75 9.02 7.95 -5.26
C GLU A 75 7.76 7.30 -5.82
N LEU A 76 6.93 6.72 -4.95
CA LEU A 76 5.67 6.09 -5.35
C LEU A 76 4.74 7.09 -6.02
N ILE A 77 4.61 8.29 -5.46
CA ILE A 77 3.77 9.36 -6.02
C ILE A 77 4.26 9.73 -7.42
N PHE A 78 5.56 9.99 -7.58
CA PHE A 78 6.10 10.43 -8.85
C PHE A 78 6.12 9.32 -9.91
N ASP A 79 6.33 8.08 -9.51
CA ASP A 79 6.45 6.98 -10.46
C ASP A 79 5.12 6.36 -10.85
N ARG A 80 4.13 6.37 -9.96
CA ARG A 80 2.93 5.55 -10.12
C ARG A 80 1.62 6.29 -10.01
N TRP A 81 1.58 7.40 -9.27
CA TRP A 81 0.33 8.09 -9.01
C TRP A 81 0.10 9.21 -10.02
N ALA A 82 -1.16 9.35 -10.43
CA ALA A 82 -1.53 10.48 -11.28
C ALA A 82 -1.38 11.79 -10.51
N SER A 83 -0.73 12.76 -11.12
CA SER A 83 -0.54 14.06 -10.50
C SER A 83 -0.92 15.18 -11.46
N VAL A 84 -1.32 16.29 -10.89
CA VAL A 84 -1.64 17.52 -11.62
C VAL A 84 -1.11 18.73 -10.85
N VAL A 85 -1.11 19.88 -11.50
CA VAL A 85 -0.70 21.16 -10.89
C VAL A 85 0.70 21.04 -10.28
N ASN A 86 1.69 20.76 -11.13
CA ASN A 86 3.10 20.64 -10.75
C ASN A 86 3.36 19.65 -9.61
N GLY A 87 2.54 18.58 -9.55
CA GLY A 87 2.69 17.53 -8.54
C GLY A 87 2.09 17.88 -7.19
N SER A 88 1.53 19.09 -7.01
CA SER A 88 0.93 19.46 -5.71
C SER A 88 -0.43 18.82 -5.47
N LEU A 89 -1.11 18.38 -6.52
CA LEU A 89 -2.38 17.67 -6.44
C LEU A 89 -2.20 16.29 -7.09
N PHE A 90 -2.36 15.23 -6.34
CA PHE A 90 -2.11 13.89 -6.83
C PHE A 90 -3.17 12.91 -6.32
N GLN A 91 -3.35 11.84 -7.07
CA GLN A 91 -4.37 10.83 -6.82
C GLN A 91 -3.75 9.52 -6.38
N SER A 92 -4.20 9.00 -5.26
CA SER A 92 -3.84 7.66 -4.84
C SER A 92 -4.52 6.62 -5.74
N PRO A 93 -4.01 5.38 -5.81
CA PRO A 93 -4.71 4.30 -6.50
C PRO A 93 -6.11 4.12 -5.93
N ASN A 94 -7.03 3.67 -6.77
CA ASN A 94 -8.38 3.32 -6.33
C ASN A 94 -8.33 2.18 -5.33
N ASP A 95 -9.38 2.05 -4.52
CA ASP A 95 -9.54 0.93 -3.61
C ASP A 95 -9.45 -0.41 -4.35
N ASP A 96 -9.86 -0.45 -5.61
CA ASP A 96 -9.78 -1.63 -6.47
C ASP A 96 -8.35 -2.00 -6.83
N ALA A 97 -7.41 -1.08 -6.69
CA ALA A 97 -5.99 -1.29 -6.96
C ALA A 97 -5.18 -1.39 -5.66
N TRP A 98 -5.80 -1.83 -4.59
CA TRP A 98 -5.16 -2.03 -3.30
C TRP A 98 -4.02 -3.06 -3.43
N PRO A 99 -2.78 -2.68 -3.04
CA PRO A 99 -1.61 -3.54 -3.27
C PRO A 99 -1.71 -4.95 -2.70
N LEU A 100 -2.41 -5.14 -1.59
CA LEU A 100 -2.53 -6.45 -0.96
C LEU A 100 -3.39 -7.44 -1.77
N VAL A 101 -4.11 -6.98 -2.79
CA VAL A 101 -4.79 -7.85 -3.75
C VAL A 101 -3.77 -8.64 -4.57
N PHE A 102 -2.55 -8.13 -4.72
CA PHE A 102 -1.50 -8.75 -5.52
C PHE A 102 -0.53 -9.60 -4.71
N VAL A 103 -0.83 -9.84 -3.42
CA VAL A 103 0.02 -10.69 -2.57
C VAL A 103 0.05 -12.10 -3.12
N ASN A 104 1.27 -12.62 -3.34
CA ASN A 104 1.45 -13.96 -3.84
C ASN A 104 1.46 -15.01 -2.72
N HIS A 105 1.23 -16.25 -3.12
CA HIS A 105 1.22 -17.38 -2.19
C HIS A 105 2.63 -17.80 -1.78
N SER A 106 2.79 -18.18 -0.51
CA SER A 106 3.97 -18.86 0.00
C SER A 106 3.57 -19.84 1.08
N ASN A 107 4.25 -20.99 1.14
CA ASN A 107 4.08 -21.92 2.25
C ASN A 107 4.80 -21.45 3.52
N ASN A 108 5.66 -20.43 3.40
CA ASN A 108 6.33 -19.77 4.53
C ASN A 108 6.01 -18.26 4.48
N PRO A 109 4.76 -17.88 4.76
CA PRO A 109 4.30 -16.51 4.56
C PRO A 109 4.84 -15.56 5.64
N ASN A 110 4.88 -14.26 5.28
CA ASN A 110 5.22 -13.20 6.23
C ASN A 110 4.04 -12.30 6.57
N TYR A 111 2.85 -12.59 6.03
CA TYR A 111 1.65 -11.78 6.20
C TYR A 111 0.42 -12.65 6.46
N ASP A 112 -0.43 -12.20 7.39
CA ASP A 112 -1.71 -12.87 7.67
C ASP A 112 -2.86 -12.01 7.14
N PRO A 113 -3.57 -12.49 6.10
CA PRO A 113 -4.68 -11.71 5.51
C PRO A 113 -5.91 -11.61 6.42
N VAL A 114 -6.01 -12.45 7.45
CA VAL A 114 -7.14 -12.39 8.39
C VAL A 114 -6.99 -11.22 9.35
N THR A 115 -5.79 -11.01 9.87
CA THR A 115 -5.50 -9.93 10.82
C THR A 115 -4.90 -8.70 10.16
N ASP A 116 -4.51 -8.77 8.88
CA ASP A 116 -3.77 -7.76 8.15
C ASP A 116 -2.42 -7.39 8.78
N CYS A 117 -1.83 -8.34 9.48
CA CYS A 117 -0.59 -8.11 10.22
C CYS A 117 0.57 -8.91 9.68
N ALA A 118 1.78 -8.38 9.87
CA ALA A 118 3.00 -9.11 9.60
C ALA A 118 3.12 -10.29 10.59
N LEU A 119 3.43 -11.47 10.06
CA LEU A 119 3.66 -12.68 10.86
C LEU A 119 5.07 -12.73 11.44
N LYS A 120 5.97 -11.96 10.89
CA LYS A 120 7.36 -11.83 11.28
C LYS A 120 7.88 -10.50 10.75
N ASP A 121 9.09 -10.12 11.12
CA ASP A 121 9.69 -8.88 10.62
C ASP A 121 9.82 -8.96 9.09
N ILE A 122 9.45 -7.89 8.42
CA ILE A 122 9.55 -7.74 6.96
C ILE A 122 10.44 -6.53 6.69
N LYS A 123 11.48 -6.72 5.89
CA LYS A 123 12.40 -5.64 5.56
C LYS A 123 11.93 -4.85 4.36
N LYS A 124 12.28 -3.58 4.31
CA LYS A 124 12.04 -2.72 3.15
C LYS A 124 12.51 -3.43 1.88
N GLY A 125 11.63 -3.47 0.87
CA GLY A 125 11.89 -4.12 -0.41
C GLY A 125 11.59 -5.60 -0.46
N GLU A 126 11.27 -6.23 0.67
CA GLU A 126 10.93 -7.65 0.71
C GLU A 126 9.50 -7.85 0.21
N GLU A 127 9.29 -8.94 -0.53
CA GLU A 127 7.95 -9.27 -1.01
C GLU A 127 7.06 -9.75 0.13
N VAL A 128 5.83 -9.24 0.17
CA VAL A 128 4.79 -9.68 1.11
C VAL A 128 4.12 -10.93 0.53
N THR A 129 4.03 -11.97 1.32
CA THR A 129 3.44 -13.25 0.90
C THR A 129 2.45 -13.75 1.95
N GLU A 130 1.42 -14.45 1.48
CA GLU A 130 0.42 -15.07 2.36
C GLU A 130 0.23 -16.53 1.99
N ASN A 131 -0.35 -17.30 2.91
CA ASN A 131 -0.80 -18.65 2.60
C ASN A 131 -2.26 -18.55 2.16
N TYR A 132 -2.55 -18.81 0.90
CA TYR A 132 -3.90 -18.71 0.35
C TYR A 132 -4.91 -19.61 1.06
N ARG A 133 -4.43 -20.68 1.68
CA ARG A 133 -5.30 -21.60 2.45
C ARG A 133 -5.82 -20.95 3.74
N ARG A 134 -5.19 -19.87 4.17
CA ARG A 134 -5.56 -19.19 5.41
C ARG A 134 -6.95 -18.56 5.35
N MET A 135 -7.34 -18.04 4.20
CA MET A 135 -8.65 -17.38 4.00
C MET A 135 -9.75 -18.33 3.62
N LEU A 136 -9.41 -19.54 3.21
CA LEU A 136 -10.35 -20.48 2.62
C LEU A 136 -10.27 -21.82 3.33
N ASN A 137 -11.37 -22.58 3.25
CA ASN A 137 -11.30 -23.98 3.61
C ASN A 137 -10.36 -24.66 2.62
N ALA A 138 -9.28 -25.21 3.15
CA ALA A 138 -8.23 -25.80 2.36
C ALA A 138 -8.78 -26.79 1.32
N GLY A 139 -8.34 -26.67 0.10
CA GLY A 139 -8.68 -27.57 -0.99
C GLY A 139 -9.96 -27.29 -1.73
N GLN A 140 -10.76 -26.33 -1.31
CA GLN A 140 -12.04 -26.06 -1.99
C GLN A 140 -11.91 -25.30 -3.30
N ILE A 141 -11.01 -24.32 -3.36
CA ILE A 141 -10.90 -23.43 -4.52
C ILE A 141 -9.55 -23.53 -5.21
N TYR A 142 -8.47 -23.64 -4.45
CA TYR A 142 -7.12 -23.65 -5.01
C TYR A 142 -6.60 -25.08 -5.16
N LYS A 143 -7.05 -25.77 -6.20
CA LYS A 143 -6.60 -27.13 -6.48
C LYS A 143 -5.14 -27.21 -6.89
N PHE A 144 -4.55 -26.08 -7.27
CA PHE A 144 -3.16 -26.00 -7.68
C PHE A 144 -2.19 -25.72 -6.53
N LEU A 145 -2.67 -25.52 -5.34
CA LEU A 145 -1.82 -25.27 -4.18
C LEU A 145 -1.26 -26.54 -3.54
#